data_e5c3231430c4f2ce2eb407b6efa400ce
#
_entry.id   e5c3231430c4f2ce2eb407b6efa400ce
#
_cell.length_a   1.000
_cell.length_b   1.000
_cell.length_c   1.000
_cell.angle_alpha   90.00
_cell.angle_beta   90.00
_cell.angle_gamma   90.00
#
_symmetry.space_group_name_H-M   'P 1'
#
loop_
_entity.id
_entity.type
_entity.pdbx_description
1 polymer ?
#
loop_
_entity_poly.entity_id
_entity_poly.type
_entity_poly.pdbx_seq_one_letter_code
_entity_poly.pdbx_strand_id
1 'polypeptide(L)'
;MAQLTISQVAQEIRLRPSAIRYYEQIGLLPRAERLSGQRRYDPTVLYRLAIIQRARQLGFTLSEIRHLFFGFRDTTRASERWRTLSQIKLAELDDLMDGIKAVQGVLKKLMTKCRCDTLDQCGKGIFQNMNRDVAASSRLGGHRRRERPSTSSRI
;
A
#
# COMPACT_ATOMS: atom_id res chain seq x y z
N MET A 1 1.25 -19.20 -31.88
CA MET A 1 1.45 -17.73 -31.90
C MET A 1 2.94 -17.44 -31.81
N ALA A 2 3.45 -16.39 -32.52
CA ALA A 2 4.86 -16.05 -32.47
C ALA A 2 5.26 -15.55 -31.09
N GLN A 3 6.29 -16.17 -30.50
CA GLN A 3 6.85 -15.73 -29.21
C GLN A 3 7.61 -14.42 -29.35
N LEU A 4 7.46 -13.53 -28.39
CA LEU A 4 8.10 -12.21 -28.38
C LEU A 4 9.47 -12.23 -27.69
N THR A 5 10.40 -11.45 -28.19
CA THR A 5 11.65 -11.15 -27.49
C THR A 5 11.40 -10.14 -26.36
N ILE A 6 12.32 -10.04 -25.40
CA ILE A 6 12.21 -9.04 -24.33
C ILE A 6 12.19 -7.60 -24.89
N SER A 7 12.90 -7.33 -25.98
CA SER A 7 12.92 -6.00 -26.62
C SER A 7 11.58 -5.67 -27.25
N GLN A 8 10.94 -6.63 -27.92
CA GLN A 8 9.59 -6.45 -28.46
C GLN A 8 8.57 -6.21 -27.35
N VAL A 9 8.58 -7.03 -26.28
CA VAL A 9 7.70 -6.82 -25.12
C VAL A 9 7.93 -5.43 -24.52
N ALA A 10 9.19 -5.02 -24.32
CA ALA A 10 9.55 -3.73 -23.77
C ALA A 10 9.04 -2.55 -24.60
N GLN A 11 9.14 -2.67 -25.92
CA GLN A 11 8.66 -1.66 -26.87
C GLN A 11 7.14 -1.55 -26.85
N GLU A 12 6.42 -2.67 -26.96
CA GLU A 12 4.96 -2.72 -26.97
C GLU A 12 4.33 -2.12 -25.70
N ILE A 13 4.87 -2.46 -24.53
CA ILE A 13 4.33 -2.02 -23.23
C ILE A 13 4.99 -0.74 -22.70
N ARG A 14 5.98 -0.19 -23.43
CA ARG A 14 6.76 1.00 -23.04
C ARG A 14 7.42 0.88 -21.66
N LEU A 15 8.00 -0.29 -21.40
CA LEU A 15 8.76 -0.57 -20.19
C LEU A 15 10.23 -0.84 -20.53
N ARG A 16 11.10 -0.59 -19.56
CA ARG A 16 12.51 -1.00 -19.68
C ARG A 16 12.61 -2.53 -19.54
N PRO A 17 13.48 -3.21 -20.30
CA PRO A 17 13.72 -4.65 -20.17
C PRO A 17 14.09 -5.08 -18.74
N SER A 18 14.76 -4.22 -17.97
CA SER A 18 15.08 -4.45 -16.56
C SER A 18 13.84 -4.59 -15.68
N ALA A 19 12.80 -3.79 -15.91
CA ALA A 19 11.54 -3.88 -15.19
C ALA A 19 10.81 -5.20 -15.49
N ILE A 20 10.82 -5.65 -16.76
CA ILE A 20 10.21 -6.93 -17.13
C ILE A 20 10.92 -8.09 -16.44
N ARG A 21 12.27 -8.10 -16.42
CA ARG A 21 13.07 -9.10 -15.71
C ARG A 21 12.78 -9.08 -14.21
N TYR A 22 12.63 -7.90 -13.64
CA TYR A 22 12.30 -7.76 -12.22
C TYR A 22 10.93 -8.37 -11.91
N TYR A 23 9.89 -8.08 -12.71
CA TYR A 23 8.56 -8.70 -12.52
C TYR A 23 8.57 -10.22 -12.71
N GLU A 24 9.40 -10.73 -13.62
CA GLU A 24 9.65 -12.16 -13.78
C GLU A 24 10.32 -12.75 -12.53
N GLN A 25 11.35 -12.08 -12.01
CA GLN A 25 12.12 -12.51 -10.84
C GLN A 25 11.26 -12.59 -9.56
N ILE A 26 10.39 -11.60 -9.35
CA ILE A 26 9.48 -11.58 -8.19
C ILE A 26 8.22 -12.44 -8.40
N GLY A 27 8.11 -13.14 -9.53
CA GLY A 27 7.03 -14.06 -9.82
C GLY A 27 5.68 -13.41 -10.16
N LEU A 28 5.67 -12.14 -10.54
CA LEU A 28 4.47 -11.47 -11.09
C LEU A 28 4.22 -11.84 -12.56
N LEU A 29 5.26 -12.18 -13.28
CA LEU A 29 5.18 -12.73 -14.64
C LEU A 29 5.62 -14.19 -14.65
N PRO A 30 5.07 -14.99 -15.59
CA PRO A 30 5.61 -16.32 -15.84
C PRO A 30 7.06 -16.20 -16.32
N ARG A 31 7.86 -17.21 -16.01
CA ARG A 31 9.25 -17.27 -16.50
C ARG A 31 9.25 -17.38 -18.01
N ALA A 32 10.12 -16.59 -18.66
CA ALA A 32 10.35 -16.70 -20.09
C ALA A 32 10.91 -18.07 -20.45
N GLU A 33 10.45 -18.63 -21.54
CA GLU A 33 11.12 -19.77 -22.17
C GLU A 33 12.47 -19.34 -22.76
N ARG A 34 13.42 -20.27 -22.85
CA ARG A 34 14.69 -20.01 -23.51
C ARG A 34 14.78 -20.79 -24.80
N LEU A 35 14.80 -20.05 -25.90
CA LEU A 35 15.02 -20.61 -27.23
C LEU A 35 16.37 -20.12 -27.74
N SER A 36 17.29 -21.03 -28.00
CA SER A 36 18.69 -20.72 -28.42
C SER A 36 19.37 -19.68 -27.50
N GLY A 37 19.19 -19.82 -26.16
CA GLY A 37 19.78 -18.92 -25.16
C GLY A 37 19.04 -17.59 -24.94
N GLN A 38 18.10 -17.24 -25.82
CA GLN A 38 17.33 -16.00 -25.74
C GLN A 38 16.00 -16.21 -25.02
N ARG A 39 15.58 -15.20 -24.19
CA ARG A 39 14.26 -15.20 -23.58
C ARG A 39 13.17 -14.98 -24.60
N ARG A 40 12.16 -15.83 -24.54
CA ARG A 40 10.94 -15.78 -25.35
C ARG A 40 9.72 -15.74 -24.45
N TYR A 41 8.81 -14.86 -24.77
CA TYR A 41 7.60 -14.60 -24.00
C TYR A 41 6.36 -14.92 -24.83
N ASP A 42 5.39 -15.55 -24.21
CA ASP A 42 4.06 -15.64 -24.78
C ASP A 42 3.43 -14.24 -24.86
N PRO A 43 2.72 -13.89 -25.94
CA PRO A 43 2.07 -12.58 -26.11
C PRO A 43 1.13 -12.20 -24.95
N THR A 44 0.57 -13.14 -24.22
CA THR A 44 -0.29 -12.88 -23.06
C THR A 44 0.44 -12.15 -21.91
N VAL A 45 1.78 -12.17 -21.91
CA VAL A 45 2.58 -11.38 -20.96
C VAL A 45 2.27 -9.89 -21.05
N LEU A 46 1.93 -9.38 -22.24
CA LEU A 46 1.55 -7.98 -22.44
C LEU A 46 0.31 -7.61 -21.63
N TYR A 47 -0.69 -8.50 -21.57
CA TYR A 47 -1.90 -8.26 -20.79
C TYR A 47 -1.62 -8.22 -19.29
N ARG A 48 -0.75 -9.12 -18.79
CA ARG A 48 -0.31 -9.08 -17.40
C ARG A 48 0.47 -7.80 -17.06
N LEU A 49 1.37 -7.38 -17.94
CA LEU A 49 2.13 -6.14 -17.80
C LEU A 49 1.22 -4.91 -17.81
N ALA A 50 0.20 -4.89 -18.66
CA ALA A 50 -0.80 -3.82 -18.68
C ALA A 50 -1.56 -3.71 -17.35
N ILE A 51 -1.96 -4.84 -16.77
CA ILE A 51 -2.58 -4.88 -15.42
C ILE A 51 -1.62 -4.33 -14.37
N ILE A 52 -0.35 -4.77 -14.36
CA ILE A 52 0.66 -4.31 -13.40
C ILE A 52 0.86 -2.80 -13.53
N GLN A 53 1.04 -2.27 -14.74
CA GLN A 53 1.20 -0.83 -14.96
C GLN A 53 -0.01 -0.04 -14.48
N ARG A 54 -1.22 -0.49 -14.84
CA ARG A 54 -2.44 0.20 -14.42
C ARG A 54 -2.61 0.21 -12.91
N ALA A 55 -2.39 -0.93 -12.26
CA ALA A 55 -2.44 -1.02 -10.81
C ALA A 55 -1.39 -0.11 -10.14
N ARG A 56 -0.16 -0.09 -10.65
CA ARG A 56 0.90 0.81 -10.15
C ARG A 56 0.52 2.29 -10.26
N GLN A 57 -0.08 2.69 -11.40
CA GLN A 57 -0.58 4.06 -11.60
C GLN A 57 -1.68 4.44 -10.60
N LEU A 58 -2.48 3.48 -10.17
CA LEU A 58 -3.54 3.66 -9.17
C LEU A 58 -3.01 3.57 -7.72
N GLY A 59 -1.68 3.47 -7.52
CA GLY A 59 -1.08 3.44 -6.20
C GLY A 59 -1.05 2.08 -5.52
N PHE A 60 -1.36 0.99 -6.23
CA PHE A 60 -1.20 -0.35 -5.67
C PHE A 60 0.27 -0.73 -5.52
N THR A 61 0.60 -1.31 -4.40
CA THR A 61 1.92 -1.91 -4.13
C THR A 61 2.10 -3.20 -4.92
N LEU A 62 3.34 -3.66 -5.06
CA LEU A 62 3.62 -4.95 -5.72
C LEU A 62 3.02 -6.13 -4.94
N SER A 63 2.91 -6.03 -3.63
CA SER A 63 2.25 -7.04 -2.78
C SER A 63 0.76 -7.14 -3.08
N GLU A 64 0.07 -6.01 -3.20
CA GLU A 64 -1.35 -5.96 -3.55
C GLU A 64 -1.60 -6.48 -4.98
N ILE A 65 -0.71 -6.14 -5.93
CA ILE A 65 -0.76 -6.67 -7.29
C ILE A 65 -0.54 -8.19 -7.29
N ARG A 66 0.38 -8.69 -6.47
CA ARG A 66 0.56 -10.13 -6.28
C ARG A 66 -0.71 -10.78 -5.72
N HIS A 67 -1.35 -10.13 -4.76
CA HIS A 67 -2.63 -10.59 -4.22
C HIS A 67 -3.73 -10.60 -5.29
N LEU A 68 -3.80 -9.61 -6.17
CA LEU A 68 -4.72 -9.57 -7.30
C LEU A 68 -4.58 -10.81 -8.22
N PHE A 69 -3.34 -11.22 -8.50
CA PHE A 69 -3.09 -12.36 -9.38
C PHE A 69 -3.28 -13.72 -8.69
N PHE A 70 -2.86 -13.85 -7.44
CA PHE A 70 -2.67 -15.14 -6.78
C PHE A 70 -3.37 -15.28 -5.42
N GLY A 71 -3.94 -14.21 -4.88
CA GLY A 71 -4.54 -14.18 -3.55
C GLY A 71 -6.00 -14.61 -3.48
N PHE A 72 -6.59 -15.01 -4.60
CA PHE A 72 -7.98 -15.44 -4.70
C PHE A 72 -8.07 -16.89 -5.18
N ARG A 73 -9.25 -17.52 -4.95
CA ARG A 73 -9.52 -18.83 -5.54
C ARG A 73 -9.60 -18.72 -7.06
N ASP A 74 -9.23 -19.77 -7.78
CA ASP A 74 -9.22 -19.77 -9.25
C ASP A 74 -10.59 -19.49 -9.86
N THR A 75 -11.66 -19.88 -9.16
CA THR A 75 -13.06 -19.61 -9.54
C THR A 75 -13.49 -18.15 -9.37
N THR A 76 -12.72 -17.31 -8.66
CA THR A 76 -13.08 -15.92 -8.42
C THR A 76 -12.86 -15.10 -9.69
N ARG A 77 -13.91 -14.42 -10.14
CA ARG A 77 -13.89 -13.60 -11.34
C ARG A 77 -12.91 -12.42 -11.18
N ALA A 78 -12.24 -12.04 -12.25
CA ALA A 78 -11.32 -10.89 -12.26
C ALA A 78 -12.00 -9.59 -11.77
N SER A 79 -13.26 -9.37 -12.14
CA SER A 79 -14.05 -8.21 -11.67
C SER A 79 -14.25 -8.17 -10.16
N GLU A 80 -14.41 -9.32 -9.52
CA GLU A 80 -14.56 -9.44 -8.06
C GLU A 80 -13.23 -9.20 -7.35
N ARG A 81 -12.12 -9.73 -7.91
CA ARG A 81 -10.77 -9.47 -7.41
C ARG A 81 -10.46 -7.96 -7.41
N TRP A 82 -10.75 -7.28 -8.52
CA TRP A 82 -10.59 -5.84 -8.63
C TRP A 82 -11.48 -5.08 -7.66
N ARG A 83 -12.75 -5.47 -7.52
CA ARG A 83 -13.68 -4.83 -6.60
C ARG A 83 -13.17 -4.89 -5.16
N THR A 84 -12.75 -6.08 -4.70
CA THR A 84 -12.24 -6.26 -3.35
C THR A 84 -11.02 -5.40 -3.08
N LEU A 85 -10.02 -5.42 -3.96
CA LEU A 85 -8.81 -4.62 -3.78
C LEU A 85 -9.07 -3.12 -3.91
N SER A 86 -9.96 -2.71 -4.80
CA SER A 86 -10.34 -1.31 -4.95
C SER A 86 -11.04 -0.77 -3.71
N GLN A 87 -11.90 -1.55 -3.05
CA GLN A 87 -12.55 -1.15 -1.80
C GLN A 87 -11.53 -0.90 -0.69
N ILE A 88 -10.53 -1.79 -0.55
CA ILE A 88 -9.44 -1.61 0.42
C ILE A 88 -8.66 -0.33 0.10
N LYS A 89 -8.30 -0.12 -1.17
CA LYS A 89 -7.53 1.05 -1.59
C LYS A 89 -8.31 2.35 -1.41
N LEU A 90 -9.61 2.35 -1.65
CA LEU A 90 -10.46 3.52 -1.40
C LEU A 90 -10.49 3.87 0.09
N ALA A 91 -10.62 2.88 0.99
CA ALA A 91 -10.57 3.14 2.42
C ALA A 91 -9.22 3.73 2.86
N GLU A 92 -8.10 3.22 2.35
CA GLU A 92 -6.76 3.80 2.60
C GLU A 92 -6.66 5.26 2.12
N LEU A 93 -7.25 5.57 0.95
CA LEU A 93 -7.24 6.93 0.41
C LEU A 93 -8.12 7.87 1.24
N ASP A 94 -9.26 7.40 1.75
CA ASP A 94 -10.13 8.18 2.63
C ASP A 94 -9.40 8.51 3.96
N ASP A 95 -8.70 7.54 4.57
CA ASP A 95 -7.88 7.76 5.76
C ASP A 95 -6.76 8.79 5.50
N LEU A 96 -6.09 8.70 4.34
CA LEU A 96 -5.07 9.68 3.95
C LEU A 96 -5.66 11.08 3.76
N MET A 97 -6.83 11.18 3.14
CA MET A 97 -7.53 12.47 2.97
C MET A 97 -7.89 13.10 4.31
N ASP A 98 -8.35 12.31 5.26
CA ASP A 98 -8.69 12.81 6.59
C ASP A 98 -7.43 13.23 7.37
N GLY A 99 -6.33 12.49 7.24
CA GLY A 99 -5.03 12.90 7.75
C GLY A 99 -4.58 14.24 7.19
N ILE A 100 -4.70 14.44 5.86
CA ILE A 100 -4.36 15.71 5.20
C ILE A 100 -5.25 16.85 5.71
N LYS A 101 -6.56 16.65 5.84
CA LYS A 101 -7.50 17.65 6.40
C LYS A 101 -7.13 18.02 7.84
N ALA A 102 -6.74 17.05 8.67
CA ALA A 102 -6.31 17.28 10.04
C ALA A 102 -5.07 18.19 10.08
N VAL A 103 -4.05 17.89 9.27
CA VAL A 103 -2.83 18.73 9.16
C VAL A 103 -3.17 20.13 8.67
N GLN A 104 -4.00 20.25 7.63
CA GLN A 104 -4.49 21.55 7.16
C GLN A 104 -5.19 22.34 8.25
N GLY A 105 -6.00 21.68 9.07
CA GLY A 105 -6.69 22.29 10.20
C GLY A 105 -5.72 22.84 11.24
N VAL A 106 -4.65 22.11 11.55
CA VAL A 106 -3.60 22.57 12.46
C VAL A 106 -2.88 23.79 11.89
N LEU A 107 -2.45 23.74 10.62
CA LEU A 107 -1.77 24.85 9.96
C LEU A 107 -2.63 26.12 9.93
N LYS A 108 -3.92 26.01 9.60
CA LYS A 108 -4.84 27.14 9.63
C LYS A 108 -4.98 27.74 11.02
N LYS A 109 -5.02 26.89 12.08
CA LYS A 109 -5.04 27.38 13.47
C LYS A 109 -3.75 28.11 13.83
N LEU A 110 -2.58 27.60 13.41
CA LEU A 110 -1.30 28.26 13.63
C LEU A 110 -1.26 29.65 12.96
N MET A 111 -1.71 29.73 11.70
CA MET A 111 -1.75 31.00 10.95
C MET A 111 -2.69 32.04 11.56
N THR A 112 -3.82 31.62 12.13
CA THR A 112 -4.89 32.54 12.58
C THR A 112 -4.89 32.82 14.06
N LYS A 113 -4.43 31.88 14.88
CA LYS A 113 -4.52 31.94 16.35
C LYS A 113 -3.17 32.07 17.06
N CYS A 114 -2.05 31.76 16.39
CA CYS A 114 -0.74 31.95 16.97
C CYS A 114 -0.43 33.46 17.05
N ARG A 115 -0.17 33.96 18.25
CA ARG A 115 0.21 35.35 18.54
C ARG A 115 1.53 35.42 19.32
N CYS A 116 2.39 34.45 19.12
CA CYS A 116 3.69 34.41 19.76
C CYS A 116 4.64 35.36 19.06
N ASP A 117 5.32 36.22 19.83
CA ASP A 117 6.31 37.16 19.30
C ASP A 117 7.65 36.48 19.01
N THR A 118 7.93 35.36 19.68
CA THR A 118 9.17 34.60 19.52
C THR A 118 8.89 33.10 19.35
N LEU A 119 9.81 32.39 18.69
CA LEU A 119 9.73 30.93 18.55
C LEU A 119 9.82 30.21 19.90
N ASP A 120 10.53 30.77 20.88
CA ASP A 120 10.66 30.19 22.21
C ASP A 120 9.31 30.21 22.96
N GLN A 121 8.56 31.29 22.85
CA GLN A 121 7.19 31.35 23.37
C GLN A 121 6.28 30.33 22.72
N CYS A 122 6.38 30.20 21.39
CA CYS A 122 5.63 29.22 20.62
C CYS A 122 6.00 27.79 21.05
N GLY A 123 7.30 27.49 21.13
CA GLY A 123 7.82 26.20 21.56
C GLY A 123 7.39 25.82 22.98
N LYS A 124 7.40 26.77 23.92
CA LYS A 124 6.90 26.56 25.29
C LYS A 124 5.43 26.14 25.32
N GLY A 125 4.59 26.82 24.53
CA GLY A 125 3.17 26.48 24.43
C GLY A 125 2.94 25.09 23.82
N ILE A 126 3.67 24.72 22.78
CA ILE A 126 3.62 23.40 22.15
C ILE A 126 4.05 22.32 23.17
N PHE A 127 5.18 22.53 23.86
CA PHE A 127 5.69 21.58 24.85
C PHE A 127 4.71 21.32 26.00
N GLN A 128 4.07 22.36 26.50
CA GLN A 128 3.06 22.24 27.56
C GLN A 128 1.84 21.44 27.10
N ASN A 129 1.39 21.61 25.86
CA ASN A 129 0.28 20.86 25.30
C ASN A 129 0.63 19.39 25.07
N MET A 130 1.82 19.08 24.53
CA MET A 130 2.28 17.71 24.37
C MET A 130 2.28 16.93 25.68
N ASN A 131 2.72 17.55 26.78
CA ASN A 131 2.73 16.91 28.09
C ASN A 131 1.33 16.68 28.66
N ARG A 132 0.35 17.52 28.32
CA ARG A 132 -1.06 17.30 28.69
C ARG A 132 -1.68 16.11 27.98
N ASP A 133 -1.39 15.95 26.69
CA ASP A 133 -1.90 14.85 25.88
C ASP A 133 -1.33 13.50 26.33
N VAL A 134 -0.04 13.46 26.70
CA VAL A 134 0.61 12.26 27.25
C VAL A 134 0.00 11.90 28.62
N ALA A 135 -0.27 12.88 29.49
CA ALA A 135 -0.89 12.65 30.79
C ALA A 135 -2.37 12.19 30.66
N ALA A 136 -3.09 12.66 29.63
CA ALA A 136 -4.45 12.21 29.35
C ALA A 136 -4.50 10.77 28.84
N SER A 137 -3.57 10.41 27.93
CA SER A 137 -3.47 9.05 27.37
C SER A 137 -3.09 8.01 28.41
N SER A 138 -2.23 8.35 29.37
CA SER A 138 -1.85 7.44 30.44
C SER A 138 -2.99 7.16 31.47
N ARG A 139 -3.95 8.07 31.61
CA ARG A 139 -5.14 7.86 32.46
C ARG A 139 -6.19 6.94 31.79
N LEU A 140 -6.24 6.86 30.47
CA LEU A 140 -7.16 5.99 29.74
C LEU A 140 -6.64 4.56 29.58
N GLY A 141 -5.33 4.33 29.71
CA GLY A 141 -4.69 3.01 29.61
C GLY A 141 -4.79 2.13 30.87
N GLY A 142 -5.28 2.65 32.00
CA GLY A 142 -5.30 1.96 33.31
C GLY A 142 -6.44 0.98 33.57
N HIS A 143 -7.39 0.77 32.63
CA HIS A 143 -8.60 -0.01 32.94
C HIS A 143 -8.80 -1.31 32.12
N ARG A 144 -7.75 -1.87 31.50
CA ARG A 144 -7.83 -3.20 30.89
C ARG A 144 -6.75 -4.17 31.38
N ARG A 145 -6.74 -4.44 32.68
CA ARG A 145 -6.14 -5.64 33.28
C ARG A 145 -7.03 -6.20 34.36
N ARG A 146 -7.90 -7.11 33.96
CA ARG A 146 -8.61 -8.20 34.70
C ARG A 146 -9.62 -8.73 33.69
N GLU A 147 -9.58 -10.00 33.21
CA GLU A 147 -9.61 -11.26 33.95
C GLU A 147 -9.12 -12.37 33.01
N ARG A 148 -8.22 -13.19 33.50
CA ARG A 148 -8.01 -14.54 32.93
C ARG A 148 -8.97 -15.47 33.71
N PRO A 149 -9.84 -16.25 33.07
CA PRO A 149 -10.48 -17.35 33.75
C PRO A 149 -9.45 -18.48 33.91
N SER A 150 -9.19 -18.86 35.12
CA SER A 150 -8.52 -20.07 35.54
C SER A 150 -9.38 -21.26 35.17
N THR A 151 -9.02 -22.07 34.17
CA THR A 151 -9.54 -23.43 34.04
C THR A 151 -8.70 -24.34 34.92
N SER A 152 -9.26 -24.61 36.10
CA SER A 152 -8.82 -25.68 36.99
C SER A 152 -9.13 -27.02 36.36
N SER A 153 -8.14 -27.86 36.35
CA SER A 153 -8.13 -29.30 36.13
C SER A 153 -9.08 -30.06 37.03
N ARG A 154 -9.70 -31.11 36.50
CA ARG A 154 -10.05 -32.45 37.10
C ARG A 154 -10.98 -33.13 36.12
N ILE A 155 -10.76 -34.27 35.70
CA ILE A 155 -10.35 -35.65 36.00
C ILE A 155 -10.13 -36.31 34.66
#